data_00330a2aaa6daf88c64a0f23b877c516
#
_entry.id   00330a2aaa6daf88c64a0f23b877c516
#
_cell.length_a   1.000
_cell.length_b   1.000
_cell.length_c   1.000
_cell.angle_alpha   90.00
_cell.angle_beta   90.00
_cell.angle_gamma   90.00
#
_symmetry.space_group_name_H-M   'P 1'
#
loop_
_entity.id
_entity.type
_entity.pdbx_description
1 polymer ?
#
loop_
_entity_poly.entity_id
_entity_poly.type
_entity_poly.pdbx_seq_one_letter_code
_entity_poly.pdbx_strand_id
1 'polypeptide(L)' 'MKIYRDESLSNFEFWSGAVSNAEEFTLEELDRIGDELEALDCGGNGYDETEINDMMWFEPERLAELIGLEWDTETGKIVR' A
#
# COMPACT_ATOMS: atom_id res chain seq x y z
N MET A 1 -7.28 8.47 -2.59
CA MET A 1 -7.82 7.29 -1.90
C MET A 1 -8.48 7.71 -0.62
N LYS A 2 -9.65 7.17 -0.41
CA LYS A 2 -10.39 7.53 0.78
C LYS A 2 -10.21 6.48 1.85
N ILE A 3 -9.44 6.81 2.86
CA ILE A 3 -9.34 6.00 4.07
C ILE A 3 -10.00 6.86 5.12
N TYR A 4 -11.29 6.72 5.26
CA TYR A 4 -12.11 7.49 6.17
C TYR A 4 -12.04 9.01 5.99
N ARG A 5 -10.90 9.63 6.08
CA ARG A 5 -10.77 11.08 6.13
C ARG A 5 -9.79 11.62 5.13
N ASP A 6 -9.69 10.97 3.99
CA ASP A 6 -8.78 11.38 2.94
C ASP A 6 -7.32 11.46 3.39
N GLU A 7 -6.95 10.60 4.34
CA GLU A 7 -5.56 10.53 4.77
C GLU A 7 -4.70 9.90 3.69
N SER A 8 -3.47 10.39 3.57
CA SER A 8 -2.52 9.80 2.65
C SER A 8 -2.01 8.47 3.21
N LEU A 9 -1.59 7.58 2.33
CA LEU A 9 -1.10 6.28 2.75
C LEU A 9 0.18 6.38 3.58
N SER A 10 0.95 7.45 3.39
CA SER A 10 2.15 7.70 4.19
C SER A 10 1.84 7.95 5.67
N ASN A 11 0.62 8.35 5.98
CA ASN A 11 0.16 8.59 7.34
C ASN A 11 -0.61 7.42 7.93
N PHE A 12 -0.84 6.39 7.13
CA PHE A 12 -1.59 5.22 7.57
C PHE A 12 -0.78 4.39 8.56
N GLU A 13 -1.39 4.00 9.66
CA GLU A 13 -0.75 3.14 10.65
C GLU A 13 -1.06 1.69 10.36
N PHE A 14 -0.08 0.99 9.79
CA PHE A 14 -0.20 -0.45 9.55
C PHE A 14 -0.02 -1.21 10.85
N TRP A 15 -0.51 -2.46 10.88
CA TRP A 15 -0.38 -3.29 12.06
C TRP A 15 -0.01 -4.73 11.67
N SER A 16 0.46 -5.50 12.65
CA SER A 16 0.86 -6.90 12.48
C SER A 16 1.90 -7.06 11.36
N GLY A 17 1.78 -8.06 10.53
CA GLY A 17 2.74 -8.34 9.46
C GLY A 17 2.83 -7.28 8.38
N ALA A 18 1.80 -6.45 8.24
CA ALA A 18 1.82 -5.39 7.25
C ALA A 18 2.86 -4.30 7.56
N VAL A 19 3.21 -4.12 8.82
CA VAL A 19 4.18 -3.09 9.23
C VAL A 19 5.54 -3.32 8.55
N SER A 20 6.03 -4.56 8.60
CA SER A 20 7.32 -4.89 7.99
C SER A 20 7.33 -4.63 6.49
N ASN A 21 6.25 -4.99 5.81
CA ASN A 21 6.16 -4.77 4.37
C ASN A 21 6.06 -3.28 4.04
N ALA A 22 5.29 -2.54 4.82
CA ALA A 22 5.13 -1.10 4.61
C ALA A 22 6.46 -0.36 4.77
N GLU A 23 7.30 -0.83 5.69
CA GLU A 23 8.60 -0.21 5.93
C GLU A 23 9.57 -0.35 4.76
N GLU A 24 9.31 -1.28 3.84
CA GLU A 24 10.12 -1.41 2.62
C GLU A 24 9.89 -0.27 1.64
N PHE A 25 8.77 0.44 1.77
CA PHE A 25 8.45 1.59 0.92
C PHE A 25 8.83 2.88 1.61
N THR A 26 9.24 3.89 0.80
CA THR A 26 9.42 5.23 1.32
C THR A 26 8.04 5.88 1.49
N LEU A 27 7.98 6.98 2.23
CA LEU A 27 6.72 7.71 2.39
C LEU A 27 6.17 8.19 1.06
N GLU A 28 7.05 8.64 0.17
CA GLU A 28 6.67 9.07 -1.17
C GLU A 28 6.08 7.92 -1.97
N GLU A 29 6.70 6.74 -1.86
CA GLU A 29 6.19 5.55 -2.55
C GLU A 29 4.83 5.13 -2.01
N LEU A 30 4.62 5.22 -0.72
CA LEU A 30 3.32 4.92 -0.12
C LEU A 30 2.24 5.88 -0.64
N ASP A 31 2.57 7.15 -0.78
CA ASP A 31 1.63 8.13 -1.33
C ASP A 31 1.29 7.82 -2.78
N ARG A 32 2.28 7.38 -3.56
CA ARG A 32 2.05 6.97 -4.94
C ARG A 32 1.14 5.75 -5.02
N ILE A 33 1.34 4.78 -4.13
CA ILE A 33 0.47 3.62 -4.05
C ILE A 33 -0.96 4.06 -3.74
N GLY A 34 -1.12 4.97 -2.80
CA GLY A 34 -2.42 5.52 -2.46
C GLY A 34 -3.12 6.15 -3.66
N ASP A 35 -2.38 6.94 -4.45
CA ASP A 35 -2.92 7.56 -5.65
C ASP A 35 -3.38 6.52 -6.68
N GLU A 36 -2.59 5.45 -6.85
CA GLU A 36 -2.96 4.40 -7.79
C GLU A 36 -4.18 3.61 -7.33
N LEU A 37 -4.27 3.34 -6.03
CA LEU A 37 -5.44 2.66 -5.48
C LEU A 37 -6.69 3.52 -5.64
N GLU A 38 -6.56 4.82 -5.46
CA GLU A 38 -7.67 5.75 -5.68
C GLU A 38 -8.15 5.71 -7.13
N ALA A 39 -7.22 5.62 -8.06
CA ALA A 39 -7.55 5.53 -9.48
C ALA A 39 -8.27 4.23 -9.81
N LEU A 40 -8.01 3.16 -9.06
CA LEU A 40 -8.65 1.86 -9.25
C LEU A 40 -9.99 1.76 -8.54
N ASP A 41 -10.30 2.69 -7.66
CA ASP A 41 -11.55 2.68 -6.89
C ASP A 41 -12.68 3.26 -7.73
N CYS A 42 -13.20 2.45 -8.63
CA CYS A 42 -14.24 2.88 -9.57
C CYS A 42 -15.56 3.25 -8.90
N GLY A 43 -15.82 2.70 -7.73
CA GLY A 43 -17.06 2.97 -7.00
C GLY A 43 -17.03 4.24 -6.18
N GLY A 44 -15.87 4.80 -5.97
CA GLY A 44 -15.71 6.00 -5.15
C GLY A 44 -15.99 5.78 -3.67
N ASN A 45 -16.08 4.53 -3.24
CA ASN A 45 -16.38 4.20 -1.85
C ASN A 45 -15.15 4.19 -0.94
N GLY A 46 -13.96 4.20 -1.55
CA GLY A 46 -12.71 4.12 -0.82
C GLY A 46 -12.41 2.70 -0.34
N TYR A 47 -11.35 2.60 0.42
CA TYR A 47 -10.94 1.34 1.05
C TYR A 47 -11.03 1.50 2.55
N ASP A 48 -11.44 0.48 3.27
CA ASP A 48 -11.39 0.55 4.73
C ASP A 48 -9.98 0.20 5.23
N GLU A 49 -9.75 0.43 6.52
CA GLU A 49 -8.44 0.21 7.12
C GLU A 49 -7.99 -1.25 7.00
N THR A 50 -8.91 -2.17 7.19
CA THR A 50 -8.61 -3.60 7.13
C THR A 50 -8.20 -3.99 5.71
N GLU A 51 -8.90 -3.51 4.70
CA GLU A 51 -8.55 -3.79 3.31
C GLU A 51 -7.15 -3.30 2.97
N ILE A 52 -6.83 -2.09 3.37
CA ILE A 52 -5.50 -1.50 3.13
C ILE A 52 -4.42 -2.32 3.83
N ASN A 53 -4.65 -2.64 5.09
CA ASN A 53 -3.67 -3.40 5.85
C ASN A 53 -3.47 -4.80 5.28
N ASP A 54 -4.54 -5.46 4.89
CA ASP A 54 -4.47 -6.80 4.31
C ASP A 54 -3.74 -6.80 2.97
N MET A 55 -3.96 -5.80 2.12
CA MET A 55 -3.24 -5.69 0.85
C MET A 55 -1.75 -5.55 1.08
N MET A 56 -1.35 -4.73 2.04
CA MET A 56 0.07 -4.56 2.37
C MET A 56 0.66 -5.83 2.97
N TRP A 57 -0.11 -6.55 3.75
CA TRP A 57 0.34 -7.78 4.41
C TRP A 57 0.46 -8.96 3.44
N PHE A 58 -0.59 -9.21 2.67
CA PHE A 58 -0.68 -10.42 1.86
C PHE A 58 -0.33 -10.21 0.38
N GLU A 59 -0.40 -8.99 -0.12
CA GLU A 59 -0.16 -8.70 -1.53
C GLU A 59 0.77 -7.50 -1.72
N PRO A 60 1.90 -7.43 -0.98
CA PRO A 60 2.80 -6.28 -1.12
C PRO A 60 3.43 -6.20 -2.52
N GLU A 61 3.65 -7.34 -3.17
CA GLU A 61 4.18 -7.38 -4.53
C GLU A 61 3.26 -6.68 -5.51
N ARG A 62 1.96 -6.76 -5.29
CA ARG A 62 0.98 -6.10 -6.12
C ARG A 62 1.05 -4.58 -5.97
N LEU A 63 1.21 -4.13 -4.73
CA LEU A 63 1.33 -2.70 -4.46
C LEU A 63 2.61 -2.13 -5.06
N ALA A 64 3.70 -2.89 -5.00
CA ALA A 64 4.96 -2.49 -5.62
C ALA A 64 4.80 -2.36 -7.13
N GLU A 65 4.12 -3.31 -7.77
CA GLU A 65 3.90 -3.27 -9.21
C GLU A 65 3.09 -2.04 -9.64
N LEU A 66 2.15 -1.60 -8.80
CA LEU A 66 1.34 -0.42 -9.12
C LEU A 66 2.18 0.82 -9.37
N ILE A 67 3.33 0.91 -8.74
CA ILE A 67 4.22 2.07 -8.86
C ILE A 67 5.51 1.74 -9.60
N GLY A 68 5.53 0.61 -10.31
CA GLY A 68 6.66 0.24 -11.15
C GLY A 68 7.86 -0.34 -10.42
N LEU A 69 7.67 -0.83 -9.21
CA LEU A 69 8.73 -1.47 -8.44
C LEU A 69 8.58 -2.99 -8.49
N GLU A 70 9.67 -3.68 -8.22
CA GLU A 70 9.70 -5.13 -8.16
C GLU A 70 9.84 -5.59 -6.72
N TRP A 71 8.99 -6.53 -6.33
CA TRP A 71 9.02 -7.11 -5.00
C TRP A 71 9.62 -8.51 -5.05
N ASP A 72 10.64 -8.74 -4.24
CA ASP A 72 11.24 -10.07 -4.13
C ASP A 72 10.48 -10.87 -3.07
N THR A 73 9.72 -11.86 -3.51
CA THR A 73 8.92 -12.68 -2.61
C THR A 73 9.77 -13.61 -1.73
N GLU A 74 11.00 -13.89 -2.13
CA GLU A 74 11.88 -14.76 -1.33
C GLU A 74 12.44 -14.02 -0.12
N THR A 75 12.81 -12.76 -0.28
CA THR A 75 13.37 -11.97 0.80
C THR A 75 12.33 -11.09 1.49
N GLY A 76 11.21 -10.86 0.84
CA GLY A 76 10.18 -9.96 1.35
C GLY A 76 10.57 -8.50 1.26
N LYS A 77 11.39 -8.16 0.27
CA LYS A 77 11.92 -6.80 0.11
C LYS A 77 11.76 -6.30 -1.31
N ILE A 78 11.81 -4.97 -1.46
CA ILE A 78 11.78 -4.36 -2.77
C ILE A 78 13.17 -4.45 -3.40
N VAL A 79 13.19 -4.83 -4.67
CA VAL A 79 14.42 -4.84 -5.45
C VAL A 79 14.68 -3.41 -5.91
N ARG A 80 15.81 -2.85 -5.51
CA ARG A 80 16.16 -1.47 -5.84
C ARG A 80 17.45 -1.37 -6.62
#